data_7946333a7e74ffb6e9b1c7e862d4af0a
#
_entry.id   7946333a7e74ffb6e9b1c7e862d4af0a
#
_cell.length_a   1.000
_cell.length_b   1.000
_cell.length_c   1.000
_cell.angle_alpha   90.00
_cell.angle_beta   90.00
_cell.angle_gamma   90.00
#
_symmetry.space_group_name_H-M   'P 1'
#
loop_
_entity.id
_entity.type
_entity.pdbx_description
1 polymer ?
#
loop_
_entity_poly.entity_id
_entity_poly.type
_entity_poly.pdbx_seq_one_letter_code
_entity_poly.pdbx_strand_id
1 'polypeptide(L)'
;MKVPLTELNDRMRRFRARMDKKQPGWELAAITGKVPLYYFTGTMQDGLLMIPQDGDAVFWVRQSYERGSEESLFPRLEKMRSYRDIAAASGRLPSAVYLETDIITIAQLGRMQKHLPFRDIRPVDAEVAAVRAVKSPYELSLMRHAGKIHRHVLEDLVPGMLAEGMDEVSLYSELYSVMMKEGHQGIIRFGGFNEMVLGEIGFGTSSICPVCVDTPGGVAGMHPAVPQMVDPERKLRKGDLVVVDIGCGYKGYQTDKTLSYMFGRPIADHAIRAHERCVDIQDALASMLKPGAIPSEIYRTIMAGLEPAFLKNFMGFGEHRVKFLGHGIGLWIDETPVIAEGFDEPLEEGMVLALEPKKGIPEIGLVGIENTFAVTPQGGKSMTGRSRGLVEVF
;
A
#
# COMPACT_ATOMS: atom_id res chain seq x y z
N MET A 1 8.26 -20.67 2.29
CA MET A 1 9.55 -19.96 2.53
C MET A 1 9.34 -19.06 3.73
N LYS A 2 10.18 -19.17 4.76
CA LYS A 2 10.13 -18.34 5.96
C LYS A 2 10.91 -17.04 5.74
N VAL A 3 10.56 -15.98 6.49
CA VAL A 3 11.40 -14.77 6.54
C VAL A 3 12.74 -15.16 7.19
N PRO A 4 13.88 -14.81 6.61
CA PRO A 4 15.19 -15.18 7.19
C PRO A 4 15.38 -14.58 8.58
N LEU A 5 16.03 -15.31 9.49
CA LEU A 5 16.31 -14.83 10.85
C LEU A 5 17.17 -13.55 10.84
N THR A 6 18.12 -13.46 9.93
CA THR A 6 18.94 -12.25 9.75
C THR A 6 18.11 -11.03 9.41
N GLU A 7 17.08 -11.19 8.59
CA GLU A 7 16.12 -10.14 8.24
C GLU A 7 15.28 -9.70 9.46
N LEU A 8 14.73 -10.66 10.22
CA LEU A 8 13.97 -10.37 11.43
C LEU A 8 14.81 -9.62 12.48
N ASN A 9 16.05 -10.06 12.67
CA ASN A 9 17.00 -9.42 13.59
C ASN A 9 17.35 -7.99 13.15
N ASP A 10 17.55 -7.76 11.84
CA ASP A 10 17.84 -6.43 11.31
C ASP A 10 16.66 -5.47 11.50
N ARG A 11 15.43 -5.92 11.24
CA ARG A 11 14.20 -5.14 11.47
C ARG A 11 14.06 -4.75 12.94
N MET A 12 14.29 -5.68 13.84
CA MET A 12 14.24 -5.44 15.29
C MET A 12 15.32 -4.43 15.72
N ARG A 13 16.54 -4.59 15.22
CA ARG A 13 17.66 -3.66 15.49
C ARG A 13 17.33 -2.25 14.99
N ARG A 14 16.82 -2.10 13.77
CA ARG A 14 16.42 -0.80 13.20
C ARG A 14 15.29 -0.14 14.00
N PHE A 15 14.31 -0.93 14.44
CA PHE A 15 13.23 -0.43 15.28
C PHE A 15 13.74 0.10 16.62
N ARG A 16 14.55 -0.67 17.33
CA ARG A 16 15.14 -0.22 18.61
C ARG A 16 15.97 1.04 18.45
N ALA A 17 16.86 1.09 17.46
CA ALA A 17 17.67 2.27 17.18
C ALA A 17 16.81 3.52 16.88
N ARG A 18 15.68 3.34 16.19
CA ARG A 18 14.74 4.45 15.97
C ARG A 18 14.03 4.87 17.26
N MET A 19 13.56 3.92 18.05
CA MET A 19 12.95 4.20 19.36
C MET A 19 13.92 4.93 20.29
N ASP A 20 15.17 4.50 20.38
CA ASP A 20 16.21 5.16 21.18
C ASP A 20 16.43 6.61 20.75
N LYS A 21 16.37 6.88 19.45
CA LYS A 21 16.54 8.23 18.88
C LYS A 21 15.32 9.12 19.07
N LYS A 22 14.11 8.59 18.85
CA LYS A 22 12.86 9.39 18.78
C LYS A 22 12.10 9.43 20.10
N GLN A 23 12.28 8.42 20.95
CA GLN A 23 11.55 8.22 22.21
C GLN A 23 12.53 7.92 23.36
N PRO A 24 13.44 8.84 23.71
CA PRO A 24 14.45 8.58 24.76
C PRO A 24 13.81 8.14 26.08
N GLY A 25 14.34 7.08 26.67
CA GLY A 25 13.83 6.52 27.91
C GLY A 25 12.59 5.63 27.75
N TRP A 26 12.30 5.16 26.55
CA TRP A 26 11.32 4.10 26.37
C TRP A 26 11.79 2.80 27.02
N GLU A 27 10.87 2.04 27.60
CA GLU A 27 11.19 0.78 28.26
C GLU A 27 10.57 -0.42 27.53
N LEU A 28 9.36 -0.25 26.98
CA LEU A 28 8.59 -1.34 26.38
C LEU A 28 7.73 -0.84 25.23
N ALA A 29 7.82 -1.52 24.08
CA ALA A 29 6.83 -1.43 23.01
C ALA A 29 6.05 -2.74 22.90
N ALA A 30 4.78 -2.64 22.49
CA ALA A 30 3.89 -3.77 22.35
C ALA A 30 3.12 -3.69 21.04
N ILE A 31 3.26 -4.70 20.17
CA ILE A 31 2.73 -4.75 18.81
C ILE A 31 1.60 -5.76 18.75
N THR A 32 0.46 -5.37 18.18
CA THR A 32 -0.75 -6.17 18.05
C THR A 32 -1.26 -6.30 16.62
N GLY A 33 -0.90 -5.37 15.75
CA GLY A 33 -1.31 -5.33 14.35
C GLY A 33 -0.74 -6.51 13.56
N LYS A 34 -1.56 -7.20 12.77
CA LYS A 34 -1.15 -8.40 12.03
C LYS A 34 0.02 -8.15 11.07
N VAL A 35 0.01 -7.04 10.35
CA VAL A 35 1.08 -6.70 9.41
C VAL A 35 2.37 -6.33 10.14
N PRO A 36 2.38 -5.46 11.16
CA PRO A 36 3.56 -5.27 12.00
C PRO A 36 4.03 -6.54 12.74
N LEU A 37 3.13 -7.40 13.22
CA LEU A 37 3.51 -8.71 13.76
C LEU A 37 4.27 -9.54 12.72
N TYR A 38 3.75 -9.66 11.49
CA TYR A 38 4.46 -10.34 10.41
C TYR A 38 5.82 -9.70 10.13
N TYR A 39 5.89 -8.38 10.09
CA TYR A 39 7.13 -7.65 9.84
C TYR A 39 8.23 -8.04 10.83
N PHE A 40 7.92 -8.07 12.12
CA PHE A 40 8.90 -8.37 13.17
C PHE A 40 9.11 -9.86 13.43
N THR A 41 8.09 -10.70 13.21
CA THR A 41 8.14 -12.11 13.63
C THR A 41 8.09 -13.10 12.47
N GLY A 42 7.72 -12.69 11.26
CA GLY A 42 7.58 -13.55 10.10
C GLY A 42 6.31 -14.39 10.07
N THR A 43 5.34 -14.14 10.97
CA THR A 43 4.01 -14.78 10.97
C THR A 43 2.91 -13.80 11.30
N MET A 44 1.71 -13.98 10.71
CA MET A 44 0.50 -13.15 10.97
C MET A 44 -0.41 -13.74 12.05
N GLN A 45 0.08 -14.65 12.88
CA GLN A 45 -0.76 -15.21 13.92
C GLN A 45 -1.15 -14.14 14.95
N ASP A 46 -2.36 -14.31 15.53
CA ASP A 46 -2.90 -13.38 16.51
C ASP A 46 -2.15 -13.46 17.84
N GLY A 47 -1.80 -12.30 18.42
CA GLY A 47 -1.03 -12.28 19.65
C GLY A 47 -0.58 -10.89 20.08
N LEU A 48 0.46 -10.86 20.89
CA LEU A 48 1.11 -9.67 21.41
C LEU A 48 2.63 -9.86 21.32
N LEU A 49 3.30 -9.04 20.53
CA LEU A 49 4.75 -8.96 20.53
C LEU A 49 5.18 -7.88 21.53
N MET A 50 5.92 -8.28 22.53
CA MET A 50 6.52 -7.38 23.52
C MET A 50 7.99 -7.17 23.20
N ILE A 51 8.38 -5.93 23.01
CA ILE A 51 9.74 -5.52 22.64
C ILE A 51 10.26 -4.62 23.76
N PRO A 52 11.07 -5.16 24.70
CA PRO A 52 11.76 -4.31 25.67
C PRO A 52 12.88 -3.53 25.00
N GLN A 53 13.26 -2.37 25.58
CA GLN A 53 14.44 -1.62 25.14
C GLN A 53 15.69 -2.53 25.19
N ASP A 54 15.88 -3.20 26.30
CA ASP A 54 16.97 -4.14 26.53
C ASP A 54 16.44 -5.57 26.70
N GLY A 55 17.18 -6.57 26.18
CA GLY A 55 16.84 -7.98 26.29
C GLY A 55 16.02 -8.52 25.13
N ASP A 56 15.47 -9.72 25.31
CA ASP A 56 14.80 -10.46 24.25
C ASP A 56 13.35 -9.98 24.07
N ALA A 57 12.97 -9.76 22.82
CA ALA A 57 11.56 -9.58 22.46
C ALA A 57 10.85 -10.93 22.48
N VAL A 58 9.58 -10.95 22.91
CA VAL A 58 8.76 -12.16 23.06
C VAL A 58 7.45 -11.99 22.29
N PHE A 59 7.17 -12.91 21.40
CA PHE A 59 5.88 -12.97 20.70
C PHE A 59 4.95 -13.95 21.40
N TRP A 60 3.94 -13.46 22.09
CA TRP A 60 2.88 -14.20 22.76
C TRP A 60 1.78 -14.52 21.76
N VAL A 61 1.75 -15.77 21.28
CA VAL A 61 0.79 -16.23 20.27
C VAL A 61 -0.48 -16.73 20.94
N ARG A 62 -1.61 -16.12 20.60
CA ARG A 62 -2.90 -16.44 21.21
C ARG A 62 -3.63 -17.59 20.53
N GLN A 63 -3.53 -17.66 19.21
CA GLN A 63 -4.20 -18.71 18.42
C GLN A 63 -3.20 -19.33 17.46
N SER A 64 -3.37 -20.63 17.16
CA SER A 64 -2.54 -21.35 16.20
C SER A 64 -1.03 -21.24 16.51
N TYR A 65 -0.65 -21.44 17.75
CA TYR A 65 0.75 -21.38 18.19
C TYR A 65 1.64 -22.33 17.40
N GLU A 66 1.18 -23.55 17.17
CA GLU A 66 1.89 -24.59 16.42
C GLU A 66 2.22 -24.10 15.01
N ARG A 67 1.24 -23.49 14.32
CA ARG A 67 1.42 -22.87 13.01
C ARG A 67 2.40 -21.68 13.06
N GLY A 68 2.28 -20.82 14.05
CA GLY A 68 3.22 -19.71 14.25
C GLY A 68 4.65 -20.17 14.39
N SER A 69 4.87 -21.25 15.16
CA SER A 69 6.21 -21.87 15.36
C SER A 69 6.74 -22.54 14.07
N GLU A 70 5.84 -23.08 13.23
CA GLU A 70 6.24 -23.65 11.95
C GLU A 70 6.57 -22.58 10.90
N GLU A 71 5.85 -21.45 10.87
CA GLU A 71 6.00 -20.37 9.89
C GLU A 71 7.17 -19.45 10.19
N SER A 72 7.46 -19.21 11.48
CA SER A 72 8.41 -18.21 11.94
C SER A 72 9.80 -18.78 12.21
N LEU A 73 10.82 -17.94 12.07
CA LEU A 73 12.18 -18.12 12.60
C LEU A 73 12.46 -17.15 13.76
N PHE A 74 11.44 -16.44 14.26
CA PHE A 74 11.61 -15.55 15.40
C PHE A 74 12.01 -16.35 16.64
N PRO A 75 13.03 -15.90 17.41
CA PRO A 75 13.65 -16.76 18.40
C PRO A 75 12.76 -17.18 19.58
N ARG A 76 11.82 -16.30 19.95
CA ARG A 76 11.05 -16.48 21.18
C ARG A 76 9.54 -16.31 20.97
N LEU A 77 8.88 -17.43 20.62
CA LEU A 77 7.44 -17.54 20.57
C LEU A 77 6.97 -18.26 21.85
N GLU A 78 5.98 -17.68 22.53
CA GLU A 78 5.35 -18.24 23.71
C GLU A 78 3.84 -18.38 23.48
N LYS A 79 3.23 -19.42 24.05
CA LYS A 79 1.79 -19.67 23.94
C LYS A 79 1.05 -18.87 25.02
N MET A 80 -0.01 -18.14 24.61
CA MET A 80 -0.92 -17.52 25.59
C MET A 80 -2.37 -17.86 25.30
N ARG A 81 -3.16 -17.98 26.35
CA ARG A 81 -4.64 -18.04 26.29
C ARG A 81 -5.26 -16.71 26.65
N SER A 82 -4.59 -15.97 27.51
CA SER A 82 -5.01 -14.64 27.94
C SER A 82 -3.80 -13.80 28.37
N TYR A 83 -4.00 -12.50 28.55
CA TYR A 83 -2.96 -11.61 29.10
C TYR A 83 -2.48 -11.96 30.53
N ARG A 84 -3.21 -12.85 31.24
CA ARG A 84 -2.75 -13.40 32.55
C ARG A 84 -1.47 -14.22 32.39
N ASP A 85 -1.33 -14.94 31.28
CA ASP A 85 -0.18 -15.79 31.04
C ASP A 85 1.08 -14.94 30.90
N ILE A 86 0.95 -13.78 30.24
CA ILE A 86 2.02 -12.78 30.16
C ILE A 86 2.36 -12.24 31.55
N ALA A 87 1.35 -11.81 32.31
CA ALA A 87 1.54 -11.26 33.65
C ALA A 87 2.22 -12.28 34.61
N ALA A 88 1.91 -13.56 34.47
CA ALA A 88 2.50 -14.62 35.28
C ALA A 88 3.95 -14.96 34.90
N ALA A 89 4.28 -14.87 33.61
CA ALA A 89 5.60 -15.22 33.09
C ALA A 89 6.58 -14.02 33.00
N SER A 90 6.05 -12.81 32.94
CA SER A 90 6.86 -11.60 32.93
C SER A 90 7.14 -11.17 34.39
N GLY A 91 8.35 -10.74 34.63
CA GLY A 91 8.68 -10.07 35.88
C GLY A 91 7.94 -8.72 36.02
N ARG A 92 8.56 -7.73 36.62
CA ARG A 92 8.00 -6.39 36.74
C ARG A 92 7.93 -5.72 35.36
N LEU A 93 6.72 -5.44 34.89
CA LEU A 93 6.47 -4.68 33.67
C LEU A 93 6.34 -3.17 34.00
N PRO A 94 6.78 -2.28 33.08
CA PRO A 94 6.59 -0.84 33.26
C PRO A 94 5.12 -0.44 33.14
N SER A 95 4.77 0.70 33.74
CA SER A 95 3.43 1.29 33.57
C SER A 95 3.27 1.99 32.22
N ALA A 96 4.37 2.56 31.71
CA ALA A 96 4.39 3.18 30.39
C ALA A 96 4.66 2.12 29.32
N VAL A 97 3.86 2.12 28.24
CA VAL A 97 4.02 1.23 27.09
C VAL A 97 3.72 1.96 25.79
N TYR A 98 4.54 1.71 24.78
CA TYR A 98 4.33 2.18 23.42
C TYR A 98 3.49 1.15 22.66
N LEU A 99 2.27 1.55 22.26
CA LEU A 99 1.28 0.71 21.56
C LEU A 99 0.91 1.28 20.20
N GLU A 100 0.45 0.42 19.31
CA GLU A 100 -0.16 0.83 18.03
C GLU A 100 -1.56 1.40 18.29
N THR A 101 -1.62 2.71 18.53
CA THR A 101 -2.86 3.41 18.90
C THR A 101 -3.85 3.56 17.76
N ASP A 102 -3.37 3.50 16.51
CA ASP A 102 -4.21 3.53 15.31
C ASP A 102 -4.89 2.18 15.04
N ILE A 103 -4.43 1.11 15.69
CA ILE A 103 -4.92 -0.26 15.44
C ILE A 103 -5.66 -0.83 16.64
N ILE A 104 -5.16 -0.61 17.86
CA ILE A 104 -5.73 -1.24 19.04
C ILE A 104 -7.12 -0.68 19.37
N THR A 105 -8.10 -1.56 19.53
CA THR A 105 -9.42 -1.12 19.98
C THR A 105 -9.44 -0.81 21.47
N ILE A 106 -10.29 0.13 21.90
CA ILE A 106 -10.52 0.45 23.32
C ILE A 106 -10.87 -0.82 24.12
N ALA A 107 -11.68 -1.71 23.53
CA ALA A 107 -12.06 -2.98 24.16
C ALA A 107 -10.85 -3.92 24.32
N GLN A 108 -9.93 -3.95 23.38
CA GLN A 108 -8.71 -4.75 23.48
C GLN A 108 -7.76 -4.17 24.54
N LEU A 109 -7.55 -2.86 24.53
CA LEU A 109 -6.77 -2.16 25.55
C LEU A 109 -7.32 -2.42 26.96
N GLY A 110 -8.64 -2.28 27.16
CA GLY A 110 -9.29 -2.55 28.44
C GLY A 110 -9.12 -4.01 28.91
N ARG A 111 -9.07 -4.99 27.99
CA ARG A 111 -8.75 -6.38 28.32
C ARG A 111 -7.29 -6.56 28.74
N MET A 112 -6.35 -5.87 28.09
CA MET A 112 -4.92 -5.88 28.46
C MET A 112 -4.72 -5.30 29.84
N GLN A 113 -5.29 -4.13 30.13
CA GLN A 113 -5.16 -3.40 31.38
C GLN A 113 -5.75 -4.12 32.61
N LYS A 114 -6.59 -5.14 32.41
CA LYS A 114 -7.06 -6.01 33.52
C LYS A 114 -5.94 -6.87 34.13
N HIS A 115 -4.89 -7.13 33.36
CA HIS A 115 -3.84 -8.07 33.75
C HIS A 115 -2.43 -7.49 33.66
N LEU A 116 -2.23 -6.51 32.76
CA LEU A 116 -0.96 -5.83 32.55
C LEU A 116 -1.00 -4.43 33.15
N PRO A 117 0.10 -3.90 33.70
CA PRO A 117 0.13 -2.64 34.45
C PRO A 117 0.07 -1.39 33.57
N PHE A 118 -0.22 -1.52 32.27
CA PHE A 118 -0.19 -0.45 31.28
C PHE A 118 -1.21 0.65 31.59
N ARG A 119 -0.73 1.81 32.03
CA ARG A 119 -1.56 2.99 32.36
C ARG A 119 -1.18 4.22 31.53
N ASP A 120 0.11 4.39 31.26
CA ASP A 120 0.64 5.45 30.39
C ASP A 120 0.82 4.85 28.97
N ILE A 121 -0.14 5.13 28.08
CA ILE A 121 -0.15 4.60 26.73
C ILE A 121 0.41 5.69 25.78
N ARG A 122 1.44 5.33 25.04
CA ARG A 122 2.09 6.21 24.04
C ARG A 122 2.04 5.56 22.66
N PRO A 123 1.87 6.35 21.57
CA PRO A 123 1.82 5.80 20.23
C PRO A 123 3.20 5.29 19.76
N VAL A 124 3.21 4.17 19.03
CA VAL A 124 4.39 3.61 18.37
C VAL A 124 4.23 3.55 16.85
N ASP A 125 3.04 3.91 16.38
CA ASP A 125 2.62 3.75 14.98
C ASP A 125 3.60 4.38 13.99
N ALA A 126 3.99 5.65 14.24
CA ALA A 126 4.94 6.38 13.39
C ALA A 126 6.33 5.71 13.33
N GLU A 127 6.80 5.14 14.44
CA GLU A 127 8.12 4.51 14.50
C GLU A 127 8.11 3.15 13.77
N VAL A 128 7.01 2.40 13.88
CA VAL A 128 6.80 1.16 13.14
C VAL A 128 6.67 1.44 11.64
N ALA A 129 5.90 2.45 11.25
CA ALA A 129 5.74 2.86 9.86
C ALA A 129 7.08 3.28 9.24
N ALA A 130 7.87 4.06 9.96
CA ALA A 130 9.15 4.57 9.48
C ALA A 130 10.20 3.45 9.24
N VAL A 131 10.27 2.44 10.11
CA VAL A 131 11.21 1.32 9.86
C VAL A 131 10.76 0.44 8.70
N ARG A 132 9.45 0.37 8.42
CA ARG A 132 8.88 -0.33 7.26
C ARG A 132 9.04 0.45 5.96
N ALA A 133 9.09 1.78 6.04
CA ALA A 133 9.25 2.64 4.86
C ALA A 133 10.53 2.31 4.08
N VAL A 134 11.64 2.07 4.77
CA VAL A 134 12.94 1.70 4.17
C VAL A 134 13.03 0.19 3.99
N LYS A 135 12.89 -0.27 2.76
CA LYS A 135 12.89 -1.70 2.39
C LYS A 135 14.31 -2.27 2.33
N SER A 136 14.50 -3.43 2.93
CA SER A 136 15.74 -4.21 2.81
C SER A 136 15.92 -4.79 1.40
N PRO A 137 17.12 -5.28 1.04
CA PRO A 137 17.33 -6.02 -0.21
C PRO A 137 16.39 -7.24 -0.35
N TYR A 138 16.05 -7.92 0.76
CA TYR A 138 15.08 -9.02 0.78
C TYR A 138 13.70 -8.54 0.38
N GLU A 139 13.18 -7.48 1.01
CA GLU A 139 11.88 -6.89 0.74
C GLU A 139 11.79 -6.37 -0.71
N LEU A 140 12.81 -5.63 -1.16
CA LEU A 140 12.92 -5.15 -2.55
C LEU A 140 12.90 -6.29 -3.57
N SER A 141 13.46 -7.47 -3.24
CA SER A 141 13.42 -8.63 -4.14
C SER A 141 12.01 -9.16 -4.34
N LEU A 142 11.19 -9.18 -3.27
CA LEU A 142 9.79 -9.61 -3.32
C LEU A 142 8.93 -8.60 -4.09
N MET A 143 9.14 -7.30 -3.85
CA MET A 143 8.44 -6.24 -4.58
C MET A 143 8.78 -6.23 -6.08
N ARG A 144 10.06 -6.47 -6.44
CA ARG A 144 10.43 -6.62 -7.85
C ARG A 144 9.74 -7.84 -8.50
N HIS A 145 9.51 -8.91 -7.74
CA HIS A 145 8.78 -10.07 -8.25
C HIS A 145 7.30 -9.73 -8.47
N ALA A 146 6.65 -9.09 -7.50
CA ALA A 146 5.30 -8.57 -7.65
C ALA A 146 5.18 -7.63 -8.87
N GLY A 147 6.13 -6.70 -9.01
CA GLY A 147 6.17 -5.76 -10.15
C GLY A 147 6.33 -6.41 -11.51
N LYS A 148 7.06 -7.55 -11.61
CA LYS A 148 7.16 -8.32 -12.85
C LYS A 148 5.83 -8.96 -13.24
N ILE A 149 5.13 -9.58 -12.27
CA ILE A 149 3.78 -10.13 -12.47
C ILE A 149 2.85 -9.02 -12.92
N HIS A 150 2.83 -7.92 -12.19
CA HIS A 150 1.97 -6.76 -12.43
C HIS A 150 2.14 -6.20 -13.84
N ARG A 151 3.40 -5.95 -14.25
CA ARG A 151 3.74 -5.50 -15.60
C ARG A 151 3.25 -6.49 -16.66
N HIS A 152 3.59 -7.76 -16.51
CA HIS A 152 3.24 -8.80 -17.47
C HIS A 152 1.74 -8.89 -17.68
N VAL A 153 0.98 -8.93 -16.59
CA VAL A 153 -0.48 -9.05 -16.70
C VAL A 153 -1.08 -7.82 -17.38
N LEU A 154 -0.75 -6.61 -16.90
CA LEU A 154 -1.37 -5.40 -17.43
C LEU A 154 -0.88 -5.04 -18.85
N GLU A 155 0.42 -5.21 -19.15
CA GLU A 155 0.96 -4.79 -20.43
C GLU A 155 0.78 -5.85 -21.53
N ASP A 156 0.88 -7.14 -21.18
CA ASP A 156 0.95 -8.22 -22.17
C ASP A 156 -0.38 -9.01 -22.28
N LEU A 157 -1.14 -9.18 -21.17
CA LEU A 157 -2.31 -10.07 -21.15
C LEU A 157 -3.66 -9.34 -21.24
N VAL A 158 -3.86 -8.25 -20.50
CA VAL A 158 -5.14 -7.50 -20.47
C VAL A 158 -5.60 -7.04 -21.85
N PRO A 159 -4.73 -6.57 -22.79
CA PRO A 159 -5.20 -6.21 -24.13
C PRO A 159 -5.97 -7.30 -24.84
N GLY A 160 -5.59 -8.58 -24.66
CA GLY A 160 -6.25 -9.74 -25.25
C GLY A 160 -7.52 -10.20 -24.54
N MET A 161 -7.81 -9.65 -23.35
CA MET A 161 -9.02 -9.99 -22.57
C MET A 161 -10.21 -9.10 -22.94
N LEU A 162 -9.97 -7.90 -23.48
CA LEU A 162 -11.01 -6.91 -23.74
C LEU A 162 -11.89 -7.31 -24.94
N ALA A 163 -13.20 -7.39 -24.73
CA ALA A 163 -14.16 -7.75 -25.76
C ALA A 163 -15.40 -6.84 -25.70
N GLU A 164 -15.91 -6.43 -26.86
CA GLU A 164 -17.12 -5.61 -26.94
C GLU A 164 -18.30 -6.30 -26.29
N GLY A 165 -19.04 -5.59 -25.43
CA GLY A 165 -20.21 -6.10 -24.71
C GLY A 165 -19.90 -6.84 -23.40
N MET A 166 -18.63 -7.09 -23.06
CA MET A 166 -18.28 -7.60 -21.72
C MET A 166 -18.63 -6.54 -20.65
N ASP A 167 -18.96 -6.97 -19.44
CA ASP A 167 -19.14 -6.07 -18.30
C ASP A 167 -17.89 -6.00 -17.43
N GLU A 168 -17.90 -5.00 -16.52
CA GLU A 168 -16.77 -4.79 -15.61
C GLU A 168 -16.54 -6.01 -14.68
N VAL A 169 -17.59 -6.71 -14.26
CA VAL A 169 -17.49 -7.92 -13.41
C VAL A 169 -16.80 -9.04 -14.15
N SER A 170 -17.11 -9.22 -15.44
CA SER A 170 -16.47 -10.24 -16.29
C SER A 170 -14.98 -9.98 -16.41
N LEU A 171 -14.56 -8.73 -16.71
CA LEU A 171 -13.15 -8.36 -16.78
C LEU A 171 -12.47 -8.53 -15.40
N TYR A 172 -13.10 -8.08 -14.33
CA TYR A 172 -12.56 -8.20 -12.98
C TYR A 172 -12.29 -9.64 -12.59
N SER A 173 -13.27 -10.53 -12.85
CA SER A 173 -13.19 -11.95 -12.51
C SER A 173 -12.11 -12.67 -13.32
N GLU A 174 -12.03 -12.38 -14.62
CA GLU A 174 -11.01 -12.95 -15.50
C GLU A 174 -9.63 -12.48 -15.11
N LEU A 175 -9.46 -11.17 -14.89
CA LEU A 175 -8.20 -10.56 -14.47
C LEU A 175 -7.73 -11.14 -13.12
N TYR A 176 -8.64 -11.29 -12.14
CA TYR A 176 -8.31 -11.92 -10.87
C TYR A 176 -7.80 -13.35 -11.07
N SER A 177 -8.48 -14.14 -11.90
CA SER A 177 -8.04 -15.51 -12.21
C SER A 177 -6.65 -15.54 -12.85
N VAL A 178 -6.38 -14.64 -13.78
CA VAL A 178 -5.07 -14.52 -14.43
C VAL A 178 -4.00 -14.08 -13.43
N MET A 179 -4.25 -13.02 -12.64
CA MET A 179 -3.33 -12.56 -11.62
C MET A 179 -2.93 -13.67 -10.64
N MET A 180 -3.91 -14.50 -10.19
CA MET A 180 -3.65 -15.64 -9.31
C MET A 180 -2.77 -16.71 -9.97
N LYS A 181 -2.99 -17.01 -11.25
CA LYS A 181 -2.18 -17.97 -12.02
C LYS A 181 -0.74 -17.49 -12.20
N GLU A 182 -0.55 -16.17 -12.36
CA GLU A 182 0.77 -15.55 -12.48
C GLU A 182 1.50 -15.38 -11.13
N GLY A 183 0.82 -15.64 -10.00
CA GLY A 183 1.44 -15.69 -8.67
C GLY A 183 1.07 -14.53 -7.74
N HIS A 184 0.03 -13.74 -8.08
CA HIS A 184 -0.55 -12.78 -7.12
C HIS A 184 -1.06 -13.51 -5.87
N GLN A 185 -0.89 -12.89 -4.70
CA GLN A 185 -1.24 -13.49 -3.40
C GLN A 185 -2.75 -13.52 -3.09
N GLY A 186 -3.61 -13.04 -3.98
CA GLY A 186 -5.07 -13.12 -3.89
C GLY A 186 -5.78 -11.96 -3.22
N ILE A 187 -5.06 -11.09 -2.52
CA ILE A 187 -5.60 -9.88 -1.88
C ILE A 187 -4.57 -8.76 -1.90
N ILE A 188 -5.06 -7.53 -1.88
CA ILE A 188 -4.29 -6.34 -1.53
C ILE A 188 -4.74 -5.82 -0.18
N ARG A 189 -3.84 -5.20 0.57
CA ARG A 189 -4.11 -4.70 1.92
C ARG A 189 -3.88 -3.21 2.00
N PHE A 190 -4.92 -2.54 2.46
CA PHE A 190 -4.82 -1.15 2.92
C PHE A 190 -4.55 -1.12 4.43
N GLY A 191 -4.10 0.01 4.95
CA GLY A 191 -4.09 0.26 6.39
C GLY A 191 -5.51 0.23 6.97
N GLY A 192 -5.63 0.05 8.29
CA GLY A 192 -6.92 0.22 8.97
C GLY A 192 -7.97 -0.87 8.74
N PHE A 193 -7.57 -2.12 8.52
CA PHE A 193 -8.47 -3.30 8.37
C PHE A 193 -9.18 -3.45 7.00
N ASN A 194 -8.83 -2.67 6.00
CA ASN A 194 -9.41 -2.80 4.68
C ASN A 194 -8.58 -3.76 3.81
N GLU A 195 -9.26 -4.68 3.16
CA GLU A 195 -8.69 -5.59 2.17
C GLU A 195 -9.55 -5.54 0.91
N MET A 196 -8.89 -5.48 -0.24
CA MET A 196 -9.54 -5.59 -1.54
C MET A 196 -8.97 -6.79 -2.29
N VAL A 197 -9.71 -7.28 -3.27
CA VAL A 197 -9.26 -8.42 -4.07
C VAL A 197 -8.19 -7.98 -5.07
N LEU A 198 -8.45 -6.92 -5.86
CA LEU A 198 -7.50 -6.37 -6.83
C LEU A 198 -7.33 -4.85 -6.69
N GLY A 199 -8.41 -4.08 -6.76
CA GLY A 199 -8.45 -2.63 -6.88
C GLY A 199 -9.61 -2.19 -7.75
N GLU A 200 -9.45 -1.12 -8.51
CA GLU A 200 -10.49 -0.45 -9.28
C GLU A 200 -10.38 -0.78 -10.77
N ILE A 201 -11.50 -1.15 -11.39
CA ILE A 201 -11.60 -1.34 -12.84
C ILE A 201 -12.87 -0.61 -13.30
N GLY A 202 -12.71 0.33 -14.23
CA GLY A 202 -13.82 1.12 -14.71
C GLY A 202 -13.82 1.34 -16.23
N PHE A 203 -15.01 1.24 -16.85
CA PHE A 203 -15.20 1.56 -18.27
C PHE A 203 -15.75 2.97 -18.43
N GLY A 204 -15.00 3.82 -19.14
CA GLY A 204 -15.41 5.20 -19.38
C GLY A 204 -15.64 5.96 -18.07
N THR A 205 -16.80 6.58 -17.94
CA THR A 205 -17.17 7.40 -16.77
C THR A 205 -17.34 6.64 -15.46
N SER A 206 -17.42 5.29 -15.48
CA SER A 206 -17.36 4.50 -14.25
C SER A 206 -16.08 4.80 -13.46
N SER A 207 -14.95 4.97 -14.14
CA SER A 207 -13.63 5.22 -13.53
C SER A 207 -13.47 6.58 -12.84
N ILE A 208 -14.47 7.46 -12.90
CA ILE A 208 -14.48 8.76 -12.19
C ILE A 208 -15.64 8.88 -11.19
N CYS A 209 -16.32 7.78 -10.90
CA CYS A 209 -17.33 7.74 -9.83
C CYS A 209 -16.64 7.66 -8.47
N PRO A 210 -16.89 8.60 -7.54
CA PRO A 210 -16.25 8.58 -6.22
C PRO A 210 -16.55 7.30 -5.43
N VAL A 211 -15.55 6.78 -4.76
CA VAL A 211 -15.66 5.60 -3.88
C VAL A 211 -15.31 5.96 -2.42
N CYS A 212 -15.40 4.98 -1.52
CA CYS A 212 -15.13 5.15 -0.10
C CYS A 212 -13.65 5.00 0.29
N VAL A 213 -12.74 4.93 -0.69
CA VAL A 213 -11.30 4.89 -0.49
C VAL A 213 -10.65 6.18 -0.99
N ASP A 214 -9.47 6.49 -0.46
CA ASP A 214 -8.75 7.73 -0.76
C ASP A 214 -7.88 7.52 -2.01
N THR A 215 -8.52 7.65 -3.18
CA THR A 215 -7.94 7.42 -4.51
C THR A 215 -8.33 8.55 -5.47
N PRO A 216 -7.51 8.90 -6.46
CA PRO A 216 -7.92 9.85 -7.49
C PRO A 216 -8.93 9.28 -8.51
N GLY A 217 -9.08 7.96 -8.54
CA GLY A 217 -10.03 7.24 -9.39
C GLY A 217 -11.35 6.92 -8.72
N GLY A 218 -11.94 5.82 -9.18
CA GLY A 218 -13.13 5.23 -8.60
C GLY A 218 -13.81 4.24 -9.53
N VAL A 219 -14.97 3.81 -9.09
CA VAL A 219 -15.84 2.88 -9.82
C VAL A 219 -17.31 3.21 -9.56
N ALA A 220 -18.21 2.89 -10.48
CA ALA A 220 -19.66 3.11 -10.27
C ALA A 220 -20.22 2.27 -9.12
N GLY A 221 -19.57 1.15 -8.81
CA GLY A 221 -19.92 0.27 -7.70
C GLY A 221 -20.99 -0.76 -8.04
N MET A 222 -20.92 -1.90 -7.39
CA MET A 222 -21.88 -3.00 -7.58
C MET A 222 -23.21 -2.74 -6.85
N HIS A 223 -23.13 -2.15 -5.67
CA HIS A 223 -24.26 -1.87 -4.80
C HIS A 223 -23.84 -0.85 -3.72
N PRO A 224 -24.73 -0.01 -3.18
CA PRO A 224 -24.39 0.92 -2.09
C PRO A 224 -23.71 0.27 -0.87
N ALA A 225 -23.90 -1.04 -0.64
CA ALA A 225 -23.22 -1.79 0.42
C ALA A 225 -21.80 -2.29 0.03
N VAL A 226 -21.47 -2.24 -1.26
CA VAL A 226 -20.16 -2.63 -1.83
C VAL A 226 -19.73 -1.63 -2.90
N PRO A 227 -19.56 -0.36 -2.53
CA PRO A 227 -19.32 0.73 -3.47
C PRO A 227 -17.96 0.65 -4.18
N GLN A 228 -17.01 -0.07 -3.61
CA GLN A 228 -15.66 -0.26 -4.16
C GLN A 228 -15.57 -1.39 -5.20
N MET A 229 -16.65 -2.12 -5.45
CA MET A 229 -16.68 -3.18 -6.46
C MET A 229 -17.17 -2.62 -7.81
N VAL A 230 -16.82 -3.33 -8.86
CA VAL A 230 -17.14 -2.99 -10.27
C VAL A 230 -18.64 -3.08 -10.57
N ASP A 231 -19.08 -2.33 -11.59
CA ASP A 231 -20.49 -2.26 -12.00
C ASP A 231 -20.87 -3.48 -12.87
N PRO A 232 -21.87 -4.30 -12.49
CA PRO A 232 -22.34 -5.43 -13.30
C PRO A 232 -23.12 -5.02 -14.57
N GLU A 233 -23.65 -3.81 -14.62
CA GLU A 233 -24.49 -3.34 -15.72
C GLU A 233 -23.69 -2.60 -16.80
N ARG A 234 -22.48 -2.09 -16.45
CA ARG A 234 -21.64 -1.34 -17.38
C ARG A 234 -20.98 -2.26 -18.40
N LYS A 235 -21.38 -2.13 -19.67
CA LYS A 235 -20.84 -2.90 -20.81
C LYS A 235 -19.81 -2.12 -21.57
N LEU A 236 -18.72 -2.78 -21.96
CA LEU A 236 -17.64 -2.21 -22.77
C LEU A 236 -18.11 -1.94 -24.20
N ARG A 237 -17.84 -0.73 -24.69
CA ARG A 237 -18.20 -0.27 -26.04
C ARG A 237 -17.00 0.31 -26.75
N LYS A 238 -16.99 0.23 -28.07
CA LYS A 238 -15.94 0.89 -28.89
C LYS A 238 -15.91 2.40 -28.62
N GLY A 239 -14.73 2.88 -28.30
CA GLY A 239 -14.48 4.26 -27.90
C GLY A 239 -14.46 4.50 -26.41
N ASP A 240 -14.73 3.47 -25.60
CA ASP A 240 -14.53 3.55 -24.16
C ASP A 240 -13.03 3.56 -23.81
N LEU A 241 -12.72 4.26 -22.74
CA LEU A 241 -11.47 4.13 -22.01
C LEU A 241 -11.66 3.07 -20.93
N VAL A 242 -10.86 2.02 -20.93
CA VAL A 242 -10.81 1.03 -19.86
C VAL A 242 -9.68 1.41 -18.92
N VAL A 243 -9.99 1.63 -17.65
CA VAL A 243 -9.01 1.95 -16.60
C VAL A 243 -8.87 0.72 -15.71
N VAL A 244 -7.63 0.25 -15.54
CA VAL A 244 -7.29 -0.85 -14.64
C VAL A 244 -6.28 -0.32 -13.65
N ASP A 245 -6.73 -0.10 -12.43
CA ASP A 245 -6.00 0.47 -11.30
C ASP A 245 -6.01 -0.56 -10.15
N ILE A 246 -4.94 -1.35 -10.08
CA ILE A 246 -4.93 -2.52 -9.20
C ILE A 246 -3.59 -2.69 -8.48
N GLY A 247 -3.64 -3.35 -7.32
CA GLY A 247 -2.47 -3.83 -6.62
C GLY A 247 -2.05 -5.24 -7.02
N CYS A 248 -0.76 -5.53 -6.97
CA CYS A 248 -0.23 -6.87 -7.11
C CYS A 248 0.64 -7.24 -5.92
N GLY A 249 0.29 -8.30 -5.18
CA GLY A 249 1.04 -8.76 -4.02
C GLY A 249 1.76 -10.09 -4.27
N TYR A 250 2.98 -10.20 -3.74
CA TYR A 250 3.76 -11.43 -3.70
C TYR A 250 4.41 -11.61 -2.32
N LYS A 251 4.06 -12.71 -1.64
CA LYS A 251 4.56 -13.04 -0.29
C LYS A 251 4.45 -11.88 0.73
N GLY A 252 3.32 -11.19 0.71
CA GLY A 252 3.02 -10.08 1.60
C GLY A 252 3.35 -8.70 1.03
N TYR A 253 4.32 -8.57 0.13
CA TYR A 253 4.77 -7.29 -0.42
C TYR A 253 4.03 -6.94 -1.71
N GLN A 254 3.69 -5.67 -1.87
CA GLN A 254 2.79 -5.19 -2.91
C GLN A 254 3.47 -4.17 -3.82
N THR A 255 2.94 -4.06 -5.04
CA THR A 255 3.16 -2.98 -6.00
C THR A 255 1.83 -2.46 -6.47
N ASP A 256 1.79 -1.20 -6.87
CA ASP A 256 0.61 -0.55 -7.44
C ASP A 256 0.89 -0.07 -8.86
N LYS A 257 -0.12 -0.18 -9.73
CA LYS A 257 -0.01 0.20 -11.14
C LYS A 257 -1.37 0.44 -11.77
N THR A 258 -1.48 1.56 -12.46
CA THR A 258 -2.61 1.88 -13.34
C THR A 258 -2.18 1.85 -14.79
N LEU A 259 -2.93 1.15 -15.63
CA LEU A 259 -2.93 1.31 -17.09
C LEU A 259 -4.33 1.63 -17.60
N SER A 260 -4.37 2.40 -18.70
CA SER A 260 -5.59 2.70 -19.41
C SER A 260 -5.53 2.15 -20.84
N TYR A 261 -6.66 1.68 -21.37
CA TYR A 261 -6.75 1.07 -22.68
C TYR A 261 -7.83 1.79 -23.52
N MET A 262 -7.48 2.24 -24.72
CA MET A 262 -8.43 2.76 -25.68
C MET A 262 -9.04 1.59 -26.46
N PHE A 263 -10.32 1.31 -26.26
CA PHE A 263 -10.97 0.15 -26.85
C PHE A 263 -11.69 0.45 -28.16
N GLY A 264 -11.31 -0.24 -29.23
CA GLY A 264 -11.94 -0.22 -30.55
C GLY A 264 -11.72 1.04 -31.38
N ARG A 265 -11.35 2.16 -30.78
CA ARG A 265 -10.95 3.41 -31.44
C ARG A 265 -10.31 4.39 -30.44
N PRO A 266 -9.52 5.38 -30.89
CA PRO A 266 -8.97 6.40 -30.03
C PRO A 266 -10.04 7.20 -29.27
N ILE A 267 -9.71 7.62 -28.04
CA ILE A 267 -10.46 8.64 -27.30
C ILE A 267 -10.14 10.04 -27.86
N ALA A 268 -10.85 11.05 -27.39
CA ALA A 268 -10.63 12.43 -27.87
C ALA A 268 -9.23 12.95 -27.54
N ASP A 269 -8.62 13.68 -28.48
CA ASP A 269 -7.24 14.20 -28.41
C ASP A 269 -6.93 14.98 -27.14
N HIS A 270 -7.89 15.73 -26.58
CA HIS A 270 -7.67 16.47 -25.33
C HIS A 270 -7.46 15.55 -24.13
N ALA A 271 -8.09 14.36 -24.13
CA ALA A 271 -7.89 13.36 -23.09
C ALA A 271 -6.54 12.65 -23.25
N ILE A 272 -6.12 12.37 -24.50
CA ILE A 272 -4.79 11.82 -24.78
C ILE A 272 -3.71 12.81 -24.30
N ARG A 273 -3.83 14.10 -24.64
CA ARG A 273 -2.88 15.13 -24.15
C ARG A 273 -2.89 15.26 -22.62
N ALA A 274 -4.04 15.12 -21.98
CA ALA A 274 -4.12 15.14 -20.53
C ALA A 274 -3.42 13.92 -19.90
N HIS A 275 -3.55 12.74 -20.51
CA HIS A 275 -2.81 11.55 -20.12
C HIS A 275 -1.30 11.75 -20.26
N GLU A 276 -0.82 12.23 -21.43
CA GLU A 276 0.60 12.50 -21.66
C GLU A 276 1.16 13.48 -20.62
N ARG A 277 0.39 14.52 -20.24
CA ARG A 277 0.80 15.44 -19.20
C ARG A 277 0.93 14.75 -17.83
N CYS A 278 0.04 13.81 -17.50
CA CYS A 278 0.19 12.98 -16.28
C CYS A 278 1.47 12.13 -16.34
N VAL A 279 1.81 11.57 -17.49
CA VAL A 279 3.07 10.82 -17.66
C VAL A 279 4.29 11.72 -17.44
N ASP A 280 4.29 12.94 -17.99
CA ASP A 280 5.38 13.91 -17.77
C ASP A 280 5.52 14.29 -16.29
N ILE A 281 4.40 14.41 -15.58
CA ILE A 281 4.39 14.66 -14.13
C ILE A 281 4.98 13.45 -13.39
N GLN A 282 4.62 12.21 -13.73
CA GLN A 282 5.19 11.01 -13.12
C GLN A 282 6.71 10.93 -13.36
N ASP A 283 7.17 11.23 -14.57
CA ASP A 283 8.60 11.23 -14.91
C ASP A 283 9.36 12.31 -14.08
N ALA A 284 8.77 13.50 -13.94
CA ALA A 284 9.32 14.55 -13.10
C ALA A 284 9.38 14.14 -11.62
N LEU A 285 8.29 13.60 -11.07
CA LEU A 285 8.24 13.06 -9.71
C LEU A 285 9.31 11.98 -9.50
N ALA A 286 9.40 11.01 -10.41
CA ALA A 286 10.39 9.94 -10.33
C ALA A 286 11.82 10.46 -10.32
N SER A 287 12.13 11.50 -11.13
CA SER A 287 13.47 12.10 -11.17
C SER A 287 13.89 12.74 -9.83
N MET A 288 12.91 13.15 -9.01
CA MET A 288 13.10 13.79 -7.71
C MET A 288 13.18 12.79 -6.55
N LEU A 289 12.85 11.50 -6.74
CA LEU A 289 12.91 10.46 -5.70
C LEU A 289 14.36 10.07 -5.39
N LYS A 290 15.07 10.93 -4.67
CA LYS A 290 16.47 10.73 -4.26
C LYS A 290 16.60 10.78 -2.74
N PRO A 291 17.59 10.10 -2.15
CA PRO A 291 17.89 10.24 -0.73
C PRO A 291 18.12 11.71 -0.36
N GLY A 292 17.48 12.15 0.72
CA GLY A 292 17.52 13.54 1.21
C GLY A 292 16.45 14.46 0.61
N ALA A 293 15.73 14.07 -0.43
CA ALA A 293 14.63 14.87 -0.97
C ALA A 293 13.44 14.88 0.02
N ILE A 294 12.75 16.00 0.13
CA ILE A 294 11.63 16.21 1.06
C ILE A 294 10.31 16.03 0.29
N PRO A 295 9.44 15.09 0.69
CA PRO A 295 8.17 14.81 -0.01
C PRO A 295 7.27 16.03 -0.19
N SER A 296 7.12 16.88 0.82
CA SER A 296 6.31 18.11 0.73
C SER A 296 6.90 19.13 -0.25
N GLU A 297 8.23 19.21 -0.39
CA GLU A 297 8.89 20.08 -1.38
C GLU A 297 8.71 19.54 -2.80
N ILE A 298 8.80 18.22 -2.99
CA ILE A 298 8.48 17.56 -4.26
C ILE A 298 7.05 17.92 -4.66
N TYR A 299 6.08 17.73 -3.76
CA TYR A 299 4.68 18.06 -3.99
C TYR A 299 4.51 19.52 -4.42
N ARG A 300 5.04 20.47 -3.64
CA ARG A 300 4.96 21.91 -3.94
C ARG A 300 5.59 22.26 -5.28
N THR A 301 6.73 21.69 -5.61
CA THR A 301 7.43 21.93 -6.87
C THR A 301 6.58 21.50 -8.06
N ILE A 302 6.00 20.30 -8.01
CA ILE A 302 5.13 19.80 -9.08
C ILE A 302 3.87 20.66 -9.19
N MET A 303 3.17 20.91 -8.08
CA MET A 303 1.91 21.66 -8.08
C MET A 303 2.08 23.10 -8.56
N ALA A 304 3.17 23.76 -8.23
CA ALA A 304 3.49 25.11 -8.70
C ALA A 304 3.76 25.18 -10.21
N GLY A 305 4.18 24.06 -10.82
CA GLY A 305 4.43 23.95 -12.28
C GLY A 305 3.16 23.63 -13.10
N LEU A 306 1.98 23.49 -12.45
CA LEU A 306 0.75 23.13 -13.14
C LEU A 306 -0.13 24.35 -13.43
N GLU A 307 -0.62 24.43 -14.63
CA GLU A 307 -1.54 25.50 -15.07
C GLU A 307 -2.93 25.35 -14.41
N PRO A 308 -3.61 26.45 -14.05
CA PRO A 308 -4.94 26.42 -13.43
C PRO A 308 -5.97 25.58 -14.20
N ALA A 309 -5.91 25.60 -15.54
CA ALA A 309 -6.78 24.81 -16.38
C ALA A 309 -6.53 23.29 -16.23
N PHE A 310 -5.28 22.89 -16.01
CA PHE A 310 -4.93 21.48 -15.77
C PHE A 310 -5.32 21.02 -14.37
N LEU A 311 -5.23 21.89 -13.37
CA LEU A 311 -5.61 21.59 -11.98
C LEU A 311 -7.10 21.25 -11.81
N LYS A 312 -7.97 21.69 -12.74
CA LYS A 312 -9.37 21.27 -12.72
C LYS A 312 -9.46 19.76 -12.94
N ASN A 313 -10.05 19.02 -12.00
CA ASN A 313 -10.14 17.56 -11.99
C ASN A 313 -8.77 16.81 -11.99
N PHE A 314 -7.67 17.48 -11.67
CA PHE A 314 -6.40 16.80 -11.43
C PHE A 314 -6.44 16.15 -10.06
N MET A 315 -5.90 14.93 -9.95
CA MET A 315 -5.98 14.06 -8.78
C MET A 315 -7.42 13.79 -8.32
N GLY A 316 -8.33 13.55 -9.28
CA GLY A 316 -9.73 13.18 -9.02
C GLY A 316 -10.71 13.76 -10.02
N PHE A 317 -11.99 13.85 -9.61
CA PHE A 317 -13.07 14.42 -10.42
C PHE A 317 -14.08 15.19 -9.58
N GLY A 318 -14.52 16.37 -10.06
CA GLY A 318 -15.47 17.23 -9.36
C GLY A 318 -14.94 17.68 -7.98
N GLU A 319 -15.72 17.44 -6.95
CA GLU A 319 -15.36 17.75 -5.55
C GLU A 319 -14.47 16.66 -4.91
N HIS A 320 -14.48 15.44 -5.47
CA HIS A 320 -13.65 14.34 -4.98
C HIS A 320 -12.25 14.44 -5.58
N ARG A 321 -11.31 14.93 -4.79
CA ARG A 321 -9.90 15.05 -5.19
C ARG A 321 -8.99 14.77 -4.02
N VAL A 322 -7.99 13.93 -4.23
CA VAL A 322 -6.95 13.65 -3.23
C VAL A 322 -5.88 14.76 -3.25
N LYS A 323 -5.18 14.91 -2.13
CA LYS A 323 -4.18 15.98 -1.92
C LYS A 323 -2.75 15.43 -1.84
N PHE A 324 -2.49 14.38 -2.58
CA PHE A 324 -1.15 13.78 -2.69
C PHE A 324 -0.87 13.43 -4.17
N LEU A 325 0.38 13.13 -4.52
CA LEU A 325 0.81 12.72 -5.87
C LEU A 325 1.39 11.31 -5.90
N GLY A 326 1.45 10.66 -4.75
CA GLY A 326 1.95 9.31 -4.57
C GLY A 326 2.12 9.00 -3.10
N HIS A 327 2.24 7.74 -2.79
CA HIS A 327 2.29 7.19 -1.43
C HIS A 327 3.35 6.09 -1.32
N GLY A 328 3.84 5.85 -0.11
CA GLY A 328 4.67 4.69 0.19
C GLY A 328 3.90 3.40 0.00
N ILE A 329 4.60 2.31 -0.30
CA ILE A 329 4.00 1.00 -0.54
C ILE A 329 4.92 -0.10 -0.03
N GLY A 330 4.34 -1.20 0.46
CA GLY A 330 5.09 -2.33 0.97
C GLY A 330 4.22 -3.50 1.37
N LEU A 331 4.06 -3.76 2.66
CA LEU A 331 3.13 -4.75 3.19
C LEU A 331 1.68 -4.27 3.17
N TRP A 332 1.48 -2.96 3.23
CA TRP A 332 0.24 -2.29 2.87
C TRP A 332 0.38 -1.61 1.51
N ILE A 333 -0.75 -1.41 0.82
CA ILE A 333 -0.76 -0.66 -0.45
C ILE A 333 -0.40 0.79 -0.16
N ASP A 334 -0.99 1.39 0.88
CA ASP A 334 -0.73 2.75 1.34
C ASP A 334 0.15 2.73 2.59
N GLU A 335 1.35 3.24 2.45
CA GLU A 335 2.32 3.43 3.54
C GLU A 335 2.89 4.86 3.51
N THR A 336 3.57 5.25 4.56
CA THR A 336 4.42 6.44 4.56
C THR A 336 5.76 6.16 3.85
N PRO A 337 6.42 7.22 3.28
CA PRO A 337 5.99 8.60 3.19
C PRO A 337 4.96 8.85 2.09
N VAL A 338 4.23 9.96 2.17
CA VAL A 338 3.29 10.41 1.12
C VAL A 338 3.86 11.68 0.46
N ILE A 339 3.75 11.78 -0.87
CA ILE A 339 4.14 12.99 -1.61
C ILE A 339 2.99 14.01 -1.49
N ALA A 340 2.97 14.73 -0.36
CA ALA A 340 1.92 15.67 0.02
C ALA A 340 2.46 16.74 0.97
N GLU A 341 1.65 17.76 1.26
CA GLU A 341 1.94 18.73 2.31
C GLU A 341 2.06 18.06 3.69
N GLY A 342 3.01 18.53 4.51
CA GLY A 342 3.20 18.05 5.89
C GLY A 342 4.07 16.78 6.01
N PHE A 343 4.58 16.23 4.92
CA PHE A 343 5.54 15.13 4.94
C PHE A 343 6.95 15.66 4.74
N ASP A 344 7.59 16.06 5.83
CA ASP A 344 8.87 16.81 5.85
C ASP A 344 10.08 15.94 6.25
N GLU A 345 9.90 14.66 6.60
CA GLU A 345 11.03 13.74 6.79
C GLU A 345 11.64 13.38 5.42
N PRO A 346 12.99 13.46 5.28
CA PRO A 346 13.65 13.22 4.00
C PRO A 346 13.50 11.76 3.56
N LEU A 347 13.40 11.57 2.24
CA LEU A 347 13.45 10.25 1.63
C LEU A 347 14.80 9.56 1.89
N GLU A 348 14.76 8.24 2.07
CA GLU A 348 15.95 7.39 2.23
C GLU A 348 16.04 6.40 1.07
N GLU A 349 17.26 5.98 0.73
CA GLU A 349 17.49 4.91 -0.25
C GLU A 349 16.78 3.62 0.19
N GLY A 350 16.08 2.98 -0.73
CA GLY A 350 15.28 1.77 -0.45
C GLY A 350 13.84 2.05 -0.03
N MET A 351 13.44 3.30 0.19
CA MET A 351 12.01 3.62 0.23
C MET A 351 11.35 3.31 -1.11
N VAL A 352 10.09 2.89 -1.10
CA VAL A 352 9.34 2.55 -2.30
C VAL A 352 8.02 3.31 -2.28
N LEU A 353 7.73 3.99 -3.39
CA LEU A 353 6.53 4.80 -3.55
C LEU A 353 5.80 4.42 -4.85
N ALA A 354 4.47 4.41 -4.80
CA ALA A 354 3.61 4.52 -5.96
C ALA A 354 3.44 6.00 -6.33
N LEU A 355 3.55 6.33 -7.61
CA LEU A 355 3.38 7.68 -8.14
C LEU A 355 2.23 7.65 -9.14
N GLU A 356 1.17 8.41 -8.88
CA GLU A 356 -0.12 8.22 -9.52
C GLU A 356 -0.80 9.49 -10.05
N PRO A 357 -0.12 10.35 -10.81
CA PRO A 357 -0.78 11.51 -11.40
C PRO A 357 -1.91 11.09 -12.33
N LYS A 358 -3.13 11.39 -11.94
CA LYS A 358 -4.36 11.02 -12.65
C LYS A 358 -5.28 12.24 -12.80
N LYS A 359 -6.16 12.23 -13.81
CA LYS A 359 -7.06 13.34 -14.12
C LYS A 359 -8.38 12.84 -14.63
N GLY A 360 -9.48 13.25 -14.00
CA GLY A 360 -10.82 12.97 -14.50
C GLY A 360 -11.22 13.85 -15.68
N ILE A 361 -11.66 13.23 -16.77
CA ILE A 361 -12.14 13.89 -17.97
C ILE A 361 -13.65 13.66 -18.10
N PRO A 362 -14.49 14.72 -18.10
CA PRO A 362 -15.93 14.58 -18.31
C PRO A 362 -16.24 13.73 -19.55
N GLU A 363 -17.23 12.84 -19.44
CA GLU A 363 -17.75 11.98 -20.51
C GLU A 363 -16.75 10.91 -21.05
N ILE A 364 -15.48 10.92 -20.61
CA ILE A 364 -14.46 9.97 -21.05
C ILE A 364 -14.06 9.03 -19.91
N GLY A 365 -13.76 9.54 -18.72
CA GLY A 365 -13.26 8.75 -17.61
C GLY A 365 -11.93 9.27 -17.05
N LEU A 366 -11.20 8.42 -16.31
CA LEU A 366 -9.94 8.76 -15.67
C LEU A 366 -8.77 8.51 -16.63
N VAL A 367 -8.00 9.54 -16.92
CA VAL A 367 -6.71 9.42 -17.60
C VAL A 367 -5.57 9.60 -16.62
N GLY A 368 -4.41 9.09 -16.94
CA GLY A 368 -3.23 9.17 -16.11
C GLY A 368 -2.53 7.81 -15.99
N ILE A 369 -1.61 7.73 -15.08
CA ILE A 369 -0.71 6.58 -14.96
C ILE A 369 -0.30 6.40 -13.51
N GLU A 370 -0.06 5.15 -13.14
CA GLU A 370 0.58 4.82 -11.88
C GLU A 370 1.65 3.77 -12.07
N ASN A 371 2.74 3.93 -11.35
CA ASN A 371 3.80 2.93 -11.24
C ASN A 371 4.47 3.00 -9.88
N THR A 372 5.01 1.86 -9.45
CA THR A 372 5.80 1.74 -8.23
C THR A 372 7.29 1.99 -8.50
N PHE A 373 7.92 2.84 -7.68
CA PHE A 373 9.32 3.24 -7.82
C PHE A 373 10.10 3.04 -6.52
N ALA A 374 11.31 2.53 -6.62
CA ALA A 374 12.27 2.53 -5.51
C ALA A 374 13.13 3.80 -5.54
N VAL A 375 13.31 4.44 -4.39
CA VAL A 375 14.21 5.60 -4.20
C VAL A 375 15.66 5.13 -4.38
N THR A 376 16.40 5.80 -5.28
CA THR A 376 17.83 5.54 -5.50
C THR A 376 18.61 6.86 -5.64
N PRO A 377 19.94 6.86 -5.50
CA PRO A 377 20.76 8.07 -5.70
C PRO A 377 20.59 8.74 -7.08
N GLN A 378 20.14 7.98 -8.09
CA GLN A 378 19.92 8.48 -9.46
C GLN A 378 18.49 8.95 -9.72
N GLY A 379 17.58 8.80 -8.75
CA GLY A 379 16.14 9.04 -8.88
C GLY A 379 15.34 7.77 -8.68
N GLY A 380 14.04 7.84 -8.86
CA GLY A 380 13.12 6.69 -8.75
C GLY A 380 13.39 5.63 -9.82
N LYS A 381 13.61 4.39 -9.39
CA LYS A 381 13.76 3.24 -10.29
C LYS A 381 12.45 2.46 -10.35
N SER A 382 11.78 2.46 -11.51
CA SER A 382 10.53 1.73 -11.67
C SER A 382 10.68 0.23 -11.41
N MET A 383 9.69 -0.33 -10.70
CA MET A 383 9.54 -1.75 -10.39
C MET A 383 8.44 -2.42 -11.24
N THR A 384 7.51 -1.62 -11.80
CA THR A 384 6.32 -2.09 -12.53
C THR A 384 6.38 -1.82 -14.04
N GLY A 385 7.57 -1.59 -14.59
CA GLY A 385 7.77 -1.37 -16.03
C GLY A 385 7.93 0.09 -16.42
N ARG A 386 7.90 0.35 -17.74
CA ARG A 386 8.10 1.68 -18.33
C ARG A 386 7.03 2.03 -19.37
N SER A 387 5.90 1.33 -19.35
CA SER A 387 4.77 1.69 -20.21
C SER A 387 4.33 3.14 -19.95
N ARG A 388 3.96 3.83 -21.00
CA ARG A 388 3.39 5.18 -20.89
C ARG A 388 1.90 5.17 -20.51
N GLY A 389 1.34 3.99 -20.23
CA GLY A 389 0.06 3.85 -19.54
C GLY A 389 -1.20 4.01 -20.38
N LEU A 390 -1.13 4.34 -21.67
CA LEU A 390 -2.28 4.38 -22.58
C LEU A 390 -2.06 3.42 -23.74
N VAL A 391 -2.82 2.34 -23.77
CA VAL A 391 -2.65 1.23 -24.71
C VAL A 391 -3.77 1.22 -25.75
N GLU A 392 -3.42 1.01 -27.02
CA GLU A 392 -4.39 0.86 -28.11
C GLU A 392 -4.84 -0.60 -28.22
N VAL A 393 -6.14 -0.83 -28.19
CA VAL A 393 -6.79 -2.14 -28.37
C VAL A 393 -7.88 -1.98 -29.42
N PHE A 394 -7.46 -2.05 -30.71
CA PHE A 394 -8.33 -1.80 -31.87
C PHE A 394 -8.59 -3.06 -32.69
#